data_cbcb2b58e64713480194365c2e0efe22
#
_entry.id   cbcb2b58e64713480194365c2e0efe22
#
_cell.length_a   1.000
_cell.length_b   1.000
_cell.length_c   1.000
_cell.angle_alpha   90.00
_cell.angle_beta   90.00
_cell.angle_gamma   90.00
#
_symmetry.space_group_name_H-M   'P 1'
#
loop_
_entity.id
_entity.type
_entity.pdbx_description
1 polymer ?
#
loop_
_entity_poly.entity_id
_entity_poly.type
_entity_poly.pdbx_seq_one_letter_code
_entity_poly.pdbx_strand_id
1 'polypeptide(L)'
;MKSNIKIDFKNISNFEPCVIAETACGHDGNLKKLIQLINIASQANSPAIKFQIYKLEERSLPNTKEHKIFKKLLLTEKEWKTSVEHAQKKKMFVFADVYGHASFRLAQSLSVDGYKIHSEDTLNTSLIKKVIKTNKMVLISVGASHRVEIKSLLEELQNKKRIHNVILMPGVQTFPTPLEGHSITEVSDLLKKYSSYGIKVGFADHIKGGTEPSFILPLMALSAGAVVIEKHFTTNRNLKQTDYHSSLNKNEFKDFIKKINRFSFLHKPITELSKWEFQYRKMFKKSPSINTFKK
;
A
#
# COMPACT_ATOMS: atom_id res chain seq x y z
N MET A 1 -15.52 -13.93 17.00
CA MET A 1 -16.18 -13.71 15.68
C MET A 1 -15.13 -13.38 14.66
N LYS A 2 -14.90 -14.24 13.66
CA LYS A 2 -14.00 -13.92 12.54
C LYS A 2 -14.74 -12.97 11.60
N SER A 3 -14.43 -11.68 11.64
CA SER A 3 -14.95 -10.73 10.68
C SER A 3 -14.47 -11.16 9.29
N ASN A 4 -15.42 -11.48 8.40
CA ASN A 4 -15.16 -11.60 6.98
C ASN A 4 -14.90 -10.20 6.43
N ILE A 5 -13.70 -9.67 6.64
CA ILE A 5 -13.32 -8.36 6.09
C ILE A 5 -13.18 -8.56 4.58
N LYS A 6 -14.25 -8.31 3.84
CA LYS A 6 -14.15 -7.97 2.43
C LYS A 6 -13.68 -6.53 2.39
N ILE A 7 -12.46 -6.30 1.89
CA ILE A 7 -12.01 -4.95 1.64
C ILE A 7 -12.92 -4.37 0.56
N ASP A 8 -13.74 -3.42 0.95
CA ASP A 8 -14.47 -2.62 -0.03
C ASP A 8 -13.60 -1.42 -0.42
N PHE A 9 -12.80 -1.61 -1.46
CA PHE A 9 -11.92 -0.55 -1.96
C PHE A 9 -12.65 0.70 -2.44
N LYS A 10 -13.97 0.64 -2.66
CA LYS A 10 -14.77 1.84 -2.95
C LYS A 10 -14.94 2.70 -1.71
N ASN A 11 -15.08 2.05 -0.55
CA ASN A 11 -15.31 2.70 0.74
C ASN A 11 -14.08 2.78 1.63
N ILE A 12 -12.90 2.41 1.11
CA ILE A 12 -11.65 2.53 1.87
C ILE A 12 -11.38 3.99 2.28
N SER A 13 -10.97 4.19 3.50
CA SER A 13 -10.70 5.51 4.10
C SER A 13 -9.47 5.45 5.01
N ASN A 14 -9.01 6.59 5.49
CA ASN A 14 -7.88 6.65 6.41
C ASN A 14 -8.21 6.13 7.83
N PHE A 15 -9.48 6.00 8.19
CA PHE A 15 -9.89 5.36 9.44
C PHE A 15 -10.22 3.86 9.28
N GLU A 16 -10.37 3.37 8.06
CA GLU A 16 -10.44 1.96 7.70
C GLU A 16 -9.42 1.65 6.58
N PRO A 17 -8.12 1.83 6.85
CA PRO A 17 -7.09 1.71 5.82
C PRO A 17 -6.83 0.26 5.45
N CYS A 18 -6.40 0.05 4.21
CA CYS A 18 -5.87 -1.24 3.79
C CYS A 18 -4.36 -1.30 4.00
N VAL A 19 -3.90 -2.23 4.83
CA VAL A 19 -2.47 -2.56 4.89
C VAL A 19 -2.17 -3.66 3.88
N ILE A 20 -1.23 -3.40 2.98
CA ILE A 20 -0.72 -4.35 2.00
C ILE A 20 0.59 -4.93 2.54
N ALA A 21 0.60 -6.22 2.81
CA ALA A 21 1.80 -6.98 3.14
C ALA A 21 2.66 -7.13 1.87
N GLU A 22 3.77 -6.40 1.78
CA GLU A 22 4.70 -6.44 0.65
C GLU A 22 5.74 -7.53 0.85
N THR A 23 5.70 -8.58 0.01
CA THR A 23 6.68 -9.66 0.05
C THR A 23 7.98 -9.30 -0.66
N ALA A 24 7.91 -8.35 -1.60
CA ALA A 24 8.99 -8.02 -2.51
C ALA A 24 9.64 -9.29 -3.10
N CYS A 25 10.97 -9.36 -3.09
CA CYS A 25 11.72 -10.55 -3.45
C CYS A 25 12.23 -11.34 -2.24
N GLY A 26 11.66 -11.13 -1.05
CA GLY A 26 12.05 -11.80 0.20
C GLY A 26 11.87 -13.33 0.22
N HIS A 27 11.29 -13.89 -0.85
CA HIS A 27 11.22 -15.33 -1.07
C HIS A 27 12.52 -15.93 -1.66
N ASP A 28 13.48 -15.11 -2.11
CA ASP A 28 14.76 -15.54 -2.68
C ASP A 28 14.62 -16.65 -3.77
N GLY A 29 13.60 -16.56 -4.65
CA GLY A 29 13.33 -17.56 -5.68
C GLY A 29 12.85 -18.91 -5.15
N ASN A 30 12.29 -18.99 -3.96
CA ASN A 30 11.90 -20.23 -3.31
C ASN A 30 10.42 -20.23 -2.91
N LEU A 31 9.63 -21.12 -3.50
CA LEU A 31 8.19 -21.25 -3.23
C LEU A 31 7.89 -21.50 -1.74
N LYS A 32 8.67 -22.36 -1.04
CA LYS A 32 8.44 -22.64 0.39
C LYS A 32 8.57 -21.37 1.24
N LYS A 33 9.57 -20.53 0.94
CA LYS A 33 9.73 -19.24 1.62
C LYS A 33 8.56 -18.30 1.31
N LEU A 34 8.08 -18.24 0.06
CA LEU A 34 6.92 -17.42 -0.30
C LEU A 34 5.67 -17.88 0.45
N ILE A 35 5.41 -19.18 0.54
CA ILE A 35 4.30 -19.75 1.33
C ILE A 35 4.44 -19.38 2.81
N GLN A 36 5.65 -19.39 3.37
CA GLN A 36 5.87 -18.92 4.75
C GLN A 36 5.51 -17.44 4.92
N LEU A 37 5.90 -16.58 3.98
CA LEU A 37 5.53 -15.16 3.99
C LEU A 37 4.01 -15.00 3.92
N ILE A 38 3.32 -15.70 3.03
CA ILE A 38 1.87 -15.68 2.94
C ILE A 38 1.21 -16.07 4.26
N ASN A 39 1.72 -17.12 4.92
CA ASN A 39 1.20 -17.54 6.22
C ASN A 39 1.44 -16.50 7.32
N ILE A 40 2.58 -15.81 7.32
CA ILE A 40 2.89 -14.71 8.26
C ILE A 40 1.90 -13.55 8.06
N ALA A 41 1.69 -13.10 6.82
CA ALA A 41 0.74 -12.05 6.51
C ALA A 41 -0.69 -12.40 6.98
N SER A 42 -1.13 -13.64 6.71
CA SER A 42 -2.43 -14.13 7.15
C SER A 42 -2.55 -14.21 8.67
N GLN A 43 -1.51 -14.67 9.39
CA GLN A 43 -1.48 -14.73 10.85
C GLN A 43 -1.44 -13.34 11.52
N ALA A 44 -0.93 -12.35 10.80
CA ALA A 44 -0.97 -10.95 11.23
C ALA A 44 -2.34 -10.30 10.96
N ASN A 45 -3.27 -10.99 10.29
CA ASN A 45 -4.54 -10.47 9.79
C ASN A 45 -4.35 -9.32 8.77
N SER A 46 -3.31 -9.40 7.93
CA SER A 46 -3.19 -8.48 6.81
C SER A 46 -4.36 -8.70 5.83
N PRO A 47 -5.09 -7.63 5.47
CA PRO A 47 -6.22 -7.78 4.55
C PRO A 47 -5.78 -8.02 3.12
N ALA A 48 -4.56 -7.62 2.76
CA ALA A 48 -4.00 -7.76 1.42
C ALA A 48 -2.53 -8.17 1.45
N ILE A 49 -2.11 -8.81 0.36
CA ILE A 49 -0.71 -9.17 0.12
C ILE A 49 -0.32 -8.77 -1.31
N LYS A 50 0.93 -8.38 -1.51
CA LYS A 50 1.45 -8.03 -2.83
C LYS A 50 2.66 -8.90 -3.20
N PHE A 51 2.70 -9.30 -4.48
CA PHE A 51 3.77 -10.05 -5.09
C PHE A 51 4.38 -9.25 -6.23
N GLN A 52 5.70 -9.30 -6.39
CA GLN A 52 6.40 -8.75 -7.56
C GLN A 52 6.46 -9.82 -8.65
N ILE A 53 5.53 -9.76 -9.60
CA ILE A 53 5.41 -10.73 -10.69
C ILE A 53 6.02 -10.14 -11.96
N TYR A 54 7.17 -10.63 -12.36
CA TYR A 54 7.88 -10.10 -13.51
C TYR A 54 8.39 -11.20 -14.46
N LYS A 55 8.54 -10.83 -15.73
CA LYS A 55 9.36 -11.52 -16.70
C LYS A 55 10.75 -10.88 -16.71
N LEU A 56 11.80 -11.69 -16.73
CA LEU A 56 13.17 -11.22 -16.53
C LEU A 56 13.58 -10.13 -17.51
N GLU A 57 13.15 -10.26 -18.75
CA GLU A 57 13.43 -9.36 -19.86
C GLU A 57 12.78 -7.97 -19.68
N GLU A 58 11.70 -7.89 -18.90
CA GLU A 58 11.02 -6.64 -18.56
C GLU A 58 11.57 -6.01 -17.27
N ARG A 59 12.31 -6.77 -16.47
CA ARG A 59 12.83 -6.34 -15.16
C ARG A 59 14.25 -5.84 -15.19
N SER A 60 15.07 -6.36 -16.11
CA SER A 60 16.50 -6.02 -16.17
C SER A 60 17.11 -6.32 -17.54
N LEU A 61 18.08 -5.48 -17.90
CA LEU A 61 18.84 -5.68 -19.15
C LEU A 61 19.77 -6.90 -19.04
N PRO A 62 19.89 -7.71 -20.09
CA PRO A 62 20.86 -8.80 -20.16
C PRO A 62 22.28 -8.32 -19.80
N ASN A 63 23.08 -9.21 -19.22
CA ASN A 63 24.48 -8.96 -18.86
C ASN A 63 24.74 -7.94 -17.74
N THR A 64 23.71 -7.42 -17.07
CA THR A 64 23.86 -6.56 -15.89
C THR A 64 23.97 -7.40 -14.60
N LYS A 65 24.43 -6.75 -13.51
CA LYS A 65 24.46 -7.38 -12.19
C LYS A 65 23.04 -7.67 -11.71
N GLU A 66 22.13 -6.74 -11.94
CA GLU A 66 20.71 -6.83 -11.62
C GLU A 66 20.05 -8.01 -12.31
N HIS A 67 20.37 -8.25 -13.59
CA HIS A 67 19.86 -9.41 -14.33
C HIS A 67 20.23 -10.74 -13.67
N LYS A 68 21.48 -10.87 -13.22
CA LYS A 68 21.95 -12.07 -12.49
C LYS A 68 21.21 -12.26 -11.17
N ILE A 69 20.90 -11.16 -10.48
CA ILE A 69 20.14 -11.18 -9.21
C ILE A 69 18.69 -11.60 -9.50
N PHE A 70 17.98 -10.87 -10.37
CA PHE A 70 16.57 -11.14 -10.66
C PHE A 70 16.34 -12.52 -11.26
N LYS A 71 17.29 -13.03 -12.06
CA LYS A 71 17.23 -14.40 -12.59
C LYS A 71 17.18 -15.46 -11.48
N LYS A 72 17.90 -15.26 -10.38
CA LYS A 72 17.89 -16.18 -9.22
C LYS A 72 16.59 -16.10 -8.40
N LEU A 73 15.87 -15.00 -8.53
CA LEU A 73 14.64 -14.72 -7.77
C LEU A 73 13.38 -15.15 -8.55
N LEU A 74 13.52 -15.65 -9.76
CA LEU A 74 12.38 -16.08 -10.57
C LEU A 74 11.66 -17.26 -9.92
N LEU A 75 10.34 -17.18 -9.98
CA LEU A 75 9.43 -18.31 -9.75
C LEU A 75 8.75 -18.70 -11.06
N THR A 76 8.46 -19.97 -11.23
CA THR A 76 7.70 -20.49 -12.36
C THR A 76 6.24 -20.01 -12.30
N GLU A 77 5.56 -20.04 -13.45
CA GLU A 77 4.12 -19.71 -13.50
C GLU A 77 3.28 -20.63 -12.59
N LYS A 78 3.67 -21.90 -12.46
CA LYS A 78 3.01 -22.87 -11.55
C LYS A 78 3.21 -22.48 -10.08
N GLU A 79 4.40 -22.01 -9.70
CA GLU A 79 4.68 -21.55 -8.33
C GLU A 79 3.95 -20.26 -8.01
N TRP A 80 3.86 -19.32 -8.96
CA TRP A 80 3.04 -18.13 -8.82
C TRP A 80 1.56 -18.49 -8.65
N LYS A 81 1.02 -19.40 -9.47
CA LYS A 81 -0.36 -19.87 -9.36
C LYS A 81 -0.63 -20.46 -7.97
N THR A 82 0.25 -21.35 -7.50
CA THR A 82 0.16 -21.94 -6.16
C THR A 82 0.14 -20.87 -5.08
N SER A 83 1.00 -19.82 -5.20
CA SER A 83 1.11 -18.75 -4.22
C SER A 83 -0.14 -17.87 -4.19
N VAL A 84 -0.65 -17.45 -5.35
CA VAL A 84 -1.88 -16.64 -5.47
C VAL A 84 -3.08 -17.41 -4.89
N GLU A 85 -3.28 -18.66 -5.30
CA GLU A 85 -4.37 -19.49 -4.78
C GLU A 85 -4.25 -19.70 -3.25
N HIS A 86 -3.03 -19.89 -2.72
CA HIS A 86 -2.82 -20.03 -1.29
C HIS A 86 -3.19 -18.75 -0.53
N ALA A 87 -2.79 -17.58 -1.02
CA ALA A 87 -3.13 -16.29 -0.42
C ALA A 87 -4.66 -16.04 -0.46
N GLN A 88 -5.31 -16.35 -1.59
CA GLN A 88 -6.76 -16.20 -1.75
C GLN A 88 -7.55 -17.17 -0.84
N LYS A 89 -7.08 -18.41 -0.68
CA LYS A 89 -7.64 -19.37 0.31
C LYS A 89 -7.54 -18.85 1.75
N LYS A 90 -6.53 -18.01 2.04
CA LYS A 90 -6.40 -17.30 3.31
C LYS A 90 -7.26 -16.04 3.40
N LYS A 91 -8.10 -15.78 2.37
CA LYS A 91 -9.00 -14.62 2.28
C LYS A 91 -8.27 -13.27 2.23
N MET A 92 -7.04 -13.27 1.77
CA MET A 92 -6.30 -12.04 1.47
C MET A 92 -6.59 -11.58 0.05
N PHE A 93 -6.68 -10.28 -0.15
CA PHE A 93 -6.70 -9.65 -1.47
C PHE A 93 -5.28 -9.68 -2.04
N VAL A 94 -5.13 -10.17 -3.27
CA VAL A 94 -3.81 -10.35 -3.89
C VAL A 94 -3.55 -9.28 -4.93
N PHE A 95 -2.54 -8.46 -4.68
CA PHE A 95 -2.00 -7.53 -5.66
C PHE A 95 -0.80 -8.15 -6.39
N ALA A 96 -0.66 -7.83 -7.68
CA ALA A 96 0.56 -8.07 -8.45
C ALA A 96 1.20 -6.74 -8.83
N ASP A 97 2.46 -6.55 -8.44
CA ASP A 97 3.33 -5.52 -9.00
C ASP A 97 3.87 -6.02 -10.33
N VAL A 98 3.61 -5.29 -11.42
CA VAL A 98 3.92 -5.69 -12.79
C VAL A 98 4.92 -4.73 -13.43
N TYR A 99 5.84 -5.26 -14.24
CA TYR A 99 7.01 -4.56 -14.79
C TYR A 99 7.00 -4.52 -16.32
N GLY A 100 5.83 -4.52 -16.91
CA GLY A 100 5.67 -4.49 -18.35
C GLY A 100 4.49 -5.36 -18.81
N HIS A 101 4.34 -5.48 -20.11
CA HIS A 101 3.18 -6.15 -20.71
C HIS A 101 3.14 -7.67 -20.52
N ALA A 102 4.29 -8.35 -20.58
CA ALA A 102 4.36 -9.80 -20.40
C ALA A 102 4.14 -10.17 -18.93
N SER A 103 4.73 -9.41 -18.00
CA SER A 103 4.48 -9.51 -16.56
C SER A 103 3.00 -9.30 -16.24
N PHE A 104 2.36 -8.29 -16.85
CA PHE A 104 0.93 -8.05 -16.69
C PHE A 104 0.08 -9.22 -17.20
N ARG A 105 0.39 -9.78 -18.40
CA ARG A 105 -0.35 -10.95 -18.92
C ARG A 105 -0.22 -12.16 -17.99
N LEU A 106 0.98 -12.40 -17.44
CA LEU A 106 1.18 -13.44 -16.45
C LEU A 106 0.32 -13.19 -15.20
N ALA A 107 0.39 -12.01 -14.60
CA ALA A 107 -0.43 -11.67 -13.44
C ALA A 107 -1.94 -11.79 -13.73
N GLN A 108 -2.37 -11.45 -14.94
CA GLN A 108 -3.76 -11.57 -15.38
C GLN A 108 -4.20 -13.05 -15.44
N SER A 109 -3.37 -13.95 -15.97
CA SER A 109 -3.66 -15.39 -16.03
C SER A 109 -3.77 -16.03 -14.65
N LEU A 110 -3.13 -15.45 -13.64
CA LEU A 110 -3.19 -15.89 -12.24
C LEU A 110 -4.44 -15.42 -11.49
N SER A 111 -5.31 -14.64 -12.12
CA SER A 111 -6.54 -14.11 -11.53
C SER A 111 -6.32 -13.31 -10.24
N VAL A 112 -5.23 -12.53 -10.16
CA VAL A 112 -4.98 -11.62 -9.02
C VAL A 112 -6.12 -10.61 -8.88
N ASP A 113 -6.30 -10.05 -7.69
CA ASP A 113 -7.42 -9.18 -7.36
C ASP A 113 -7.18 -7.71 -7.72
N GLY A 114 -5.93 -7.27 -7.73
CA GLY A 114 -5.51 -5.91 -8.09
C GLY A 114 -4.10 -5.86 -8.67
N TYR A 115 -3.70 -4.70 -9.12
CA TYR A 115 -2.39 -4.49 -9.73
C TYR A 115 -1.67 -3.31 -9.11
N LYS A 116 -0.35 -3.33 -9.14
CA LYS A 116 0.49 -2.15 -8.96
C LYS A 116 1.31 -1.91 -10.22
N ILE A 117 1.41 -0.64 -10.58
CA ILE A 117 2.38 -0.14 -11.56
C ILE A 117 3.58 0.33 -10.76
N HIS A 118 4.73 -0.29 -11.00
CA HIS A 118 5.98 0.08 -10.35
C HIS A 118 6.43 1.47 -10.78
N SER A 119 7.26 2.14 -9.97
CA SER A 119 7.77 3.49 -10.28
C SER A 119 8.54 3.57 -11.60
N GLU A 120 9.16 2.48 -12.03
CA GLU A 120 9.87 2.38 -13.30
C GLU A 120 8.93 2.48 -14.51
N ASP A 121 7.65 2.11 -14.34
CA ASP A 121 6.62 2.09 -15.38
C ASP A 121 5.58 3.22 -15.26
N THR A 122 5.80 4.21 -14.40
CA THR A 122 4.84 5.32 -14.21
C THR A 122 4.58 6.11 -15.49
N LEU A 123 5.54 6.13 -16.42
CA LEU A 123 5.42 6.76 -17.74
C LEU A 123 4.97 5.79 -18.84
N ASN A 124 4.83 4.50 -18.54
CA ASN A 124 4.37 3.49 -19.49
C ASN A 124 2.83 3.55 -19.65
N THR A 125 2.36 4.60 -20.30
CA THR A 125 0.91 4.84 -20.49
C THR A 125 0.22 3.69 -21.21
N SER A 126 0.94 2.98 -22.08
CA SER A 126 0.45 1.80 -22.80
C SER A 126 0.11 0.65 -21.83
N LEU A 127 0.99 0.35 -20.88
CA LEU A 127 0.77 -0.63 -19.82
C LEU A 127 -0.37 -0.20 -18.91
N ILE A 128 -0.31 1.04 -18.41
CA ILE A 128 -1.31 1.58 -17.47
C ILE A 128 -2.72 1.51 -18.08
N LYS A 129 -2.89 1.89 -19.36
CA LYS A 129 -4.18 1.77 -20.08
C LYS A 129 -4.71 0.34 -20.11
N LYS A 130 -3.85 -0.65 -20.31
CA LYS A 130 -4.25 -2.06 -20.34
C LYS A 130 -4.65 -2.55 -18.94
N VAL A 131 -3.86 -2.20 -17.92
CA VAL A 131 -4.14 -2.58 -16.54
C VAL A 131 -5.47 -2.00 -16.05
N ILE A 132 -5.71 -0.72 -16.29
CA ILE A 132 -6.96 -0.04 -15.88
C ILE A 132 -8.20 -0.61 -16.59
N LYS A 133 -8.08 -1.13 -17.82
CA LYS A 133 -9.17 -1.80 -18.53
C LYS A 133 -9.69 -3.04 -17.80
N THR A 134 -8.96 -3.61 -16.86
CA THR A 134 -9.42 -4.75 -16.06
C THR A 134 -10.52 -4.39 -15.06
N ASN A 135 -10.77 -3.10 -14.81
CA ASN A 135 -11.66 -2.55 -13.78
C ASN A 135 -11.32 -3.02 -12.34
N LYS A 136 -10.13 -3.59 -12.14
CA LYS A 136 -9.59 -3.91 -10.82
C LYS A 136 -8.95 -2.69 -10.19
N MET A 137 -8.68 -2.76 -8.88
CA MET A 137 -7.92 -1.74 -8.17
C MET A 137 -6.50 -1.65 -8.73
N VAL A 138 -6.04 -0.42 -8.98
CA VAL A 138 -4.71 -0.15 -9.51
C VAL A 138 -3.98 0.84 -8.61
N LEU A 139 -2.90 0.38 -8.02
CA LEU A 139 -1.94 1.21 -7.31
C LEU A 139 -0.93 1.75 -8.33
N ILE A 140 -0.68 3.04 -8.35
CA ILE A 140 0.35 3.62 -9.23
C ILE A 140 1.41 4.28 -8.35
N SER A 141 2.61 3.72 -8.36
CA SER A 141 3.75 4.33 -7.68
C SER A 141 4.11 5.64 -8.36
N VAL A 142 4.21 6.71 -7.59
CA VAL A 142 4.58 8.04 -8.09
C VAL A 142 5.89 8.55 -7.48
N GLY A 143 6.59 7.68 -6.75
CA GLY A 143 7.96 7.95 -6.31
C GLY A 143 8.88 8.19 -7.52
N ALA A 144 9.77 9.17 -7.41
CA ALA A 144 10.65 9.62 -8.49
C ALA A 144 9.94 10.20 -9.74
N SER A 145 8.64 10.56 -9.64
CA SER A 145 7.90 11.21 -10.73
C SER A 145 7.80 12.72 -10.53
N HIS A 146 7.96 13.48 -11.59
CA HIS A 146 7.69 14.91 -11.57
C HIS A 146 6.18 15.19 -11.50
N ARG A 147 5.81 16.32 -10.89
CA ARG A 147 4.38 16.72 -10.76
C ARG A 147 3.66 16.88 -12.09
N VAL A 148 4.38 17.27 -13.16
CA VAL A 148 3.84 17.38 -14.52
C VAL A 148 3.49 16.01 -15.09
N GLU A 149 4.30 14.99 -14.81
CA GLU A 149 4.06 13.61 -15.25
C GLU A 149 2.84 13.02 -14.58
N ILE A 150 2.71 13.22 -13.26
CA ILE A 150 1.52 12.78 -12.51
C ILE A 150 0.26 13.46 -13.04
N LYS A 151 0.31 14.77 -13.30
CA LYS A 151 -0.81 15.54 -13.85
C LYS A 151 -1.23 14.99 -15.22
N SER A 152 -0.28 14.83 -16.14
CA SER A 152 -0.54 14.29 -17.48
C SER A 152 -1.17 12.90 -17.43
N LEU A 153 -0.68 12.02 -16.55
CA LEU A 153 -1.26 10.71 -16.32
C LEU A 153 -2.73 10.81 -15.86
N LEU A 154 -3.02 11.64 -14.87
CA LEU A 154 -4.36 11.80 -14.33
C LEU A 154 -5.34 12.37 -15.33
N GLU A 155 -4.93 13.37 -16.14
CA GLU A 155 -5.73 13.93 -17.23
C GLU A 155 -6.11 12.85 -18.25
N GLU A 156 -5.15 12.00 -18.62
CA GLU A 156 -5.42 10.91 -19.53
C GLU A 156 -6.41 9.88 -18.97
N LEU A 157 -6.28 9.54 -17.69
CA LEU A 157 -7.17 8.60 -17.01
C LEU A 157 -8.59 9.16 -16.82
N GLN A 158 -8.71 10.44 -16.51
CA GLN A 158 -9.99 11.13 -16.35
C GLN A 158 -10.78 11.16 -17.65
N ASN A 159 -10.12 11.49 -18.75
CA ASN A 159 -10.73 11.49 -20.09
C ASN A 159 -11.36 10.13 -20.45
N LYS A 160 -10.92 9.05 -19.82
CA LYS A 160 -11.45 7.69 -20.03
C LYS A 160 -12.42 7.22 -18.94
N LYS A 161 -12.80 8.09 -17.99
CA LYS A 161 -13.70 7.76 -16.85
C LYS A 161 -13.25 6.54 -16.04
N ARG A 162 -11.92 6.34 -15.86
CA ARG A 162 -11.34 5.14 -15.24
C ARG A 162 -10.50 5.42 -14.00
N ILE A 163 -10.54 6.64 -13.51
CA ILE A 163 -9.70 7.09 -12.40
C ILE A 163 -10.15 6.59 -11.03
N HIS A 164 -11.42 6.23 -10.88
CA HIS A 164 -12.02 5.87 -9.58
C HIS A 164 -11.43 4.63 -8.91
N ASN A 165 -10.76 3.75 -9.67
CA ASN A 165 -10.08 2.56 -9.14
C ASN A 165 -8.56 2.79 -8.94
N VAL A 166 -8.08 4.02 -9.10
CA VAL A 166 -6.65 4.35 -8.99
C VAL A 166 -6.35 4.92 -7.62
N ILE A 167 -5.27 4.43 -7.03
CA ILE A 167 -4.66 4.98 -5.81
C ILE A 167 -3.22 5.36 -6.15
N LEU A 168 -2.85 6.62 -5.94
CA LEU A 168 -1.46 7.05 -6.08
C LEU A 168 -0.66 6.64 -4.84
N MET A 169 0.52 6.08 -5.07
CA MET A 169 1.40 5.58 -4.02
C MET A 169 2.71 6.38 -4.01
N PRO A 170 2.77 7.52 -3.29
CA PRO A 170 4.04 8.17 -3.02
C PRO A 170 4.91 7.30 -2.11
N GLY A 171 6.21 7.49 -2.24
CA GLY A 171 7.23 6.82 -1.46
C GLY A 171 8.57 6.87 -2.17
N VAL A 172 9.63 7.13 -1.42
CA VAL A 172 10.99 7.21 -1.96
C VAL A 172 11.51 5.81 -2.32
N GLN A 173 12.13 5.69 -3.47
CA GLN A 173 12.52 4.39 -4.07
C GLN A 173 13.97 3.98 -3.74
N THR A 174 14.47 4.34 -2.54
CA THR A 174 15.75 3.85 -1.99
C THR A 174 15.51 2.88 -0.85
N PHE A 175 16.37 1.88 -0.67
CA PHE A 175 16.19 0.83 0.34
C PHE A 175 17.46 0.61 1.18
N PRO A 176 17.46 0.90 2.48
CA PRO A 176 16.42 1.64 3.20
C PRO A 176 16.48 3.13 2.85
N THR A 177 15.33 3.78 2.86
CA THR A 177 15.29 5.24 2.76
C THR A 177 15.71 5.85 4.10
N PRO A 178 16.65 6.81 4.14
CA PRO A 178 16.97 7.55 5.36
C PRO A 178 15.76 8.38 5.81
N LEU A 179 15.65 8.67 7.10
CA LEU A 179 14.47 9.35 7.66
C LEU A 179 14.24 10.72 7.02
N GLU A 180 15.30 11.48 6.81
CA GLU A 180 15.30 12.80 6.17
C GLU A 180 14.92 12.77 4.69
N GLY A 181 14.95 11.61 4.06
CA GLY A 181 14.48 11.40 2.68
C GLY A 181 12.97 11.29 2.54
N HIS A 182 12.24 11.15 3.65
CA HIS A 182 10.78 11.03 3.61
C HIS A 182 10.08 12.39 3.68
N SER A 183 8.98 12.53 2.94
CA SER A 183 8.06 13.66 3.03
C SER A 183 6.64 13.17 3.20
N ILE A 184 6.12 13.21 4.42
CA ILE A 184 4.74 12.80 4.71
C ILE A 184 3.73 13.80 4.15
N THR A 185 4.10 15.08 4.05
CA THR A 185 3.26 16.12 3.45
C THR A 185 2.93 15.82 1.99
N GLU A 186 3.73 15.00 1.31
CA GLU A 186 3.46 14.60 -0.07
C GLU A 186 2.09 13.92 -0.23
N VAL A 187 1.63 13.17 0.78
CA VAL A 187 0.30 12.54 0.77
C VAL A 187 -0.79 13.62 0.72
N SER A 188 -0.75 14.59 1.63
CA SER A 188 -1.74 15.68 1.68
C SER A 188 -1.63 16.62 0.47
N ASP A 189 -0.42 16.86 -0.03
CA ASP A 189 -0.18 17.69 -1.21
C ASP A 189 -0.78 17.07 -2.48
N LEU A 190 -0.61 15.76 -2.67
CA LEU A 190 -1.23 15.03 -3.78
C LEU A 190 -2.75 15.06 -3.68
N LEU A 191 -3.31 14.81 -2.50
CA LEU A 191 -4.75 14.88 -2.25
C LEU A 191 -5.29 16.28 -2.56
N LYS A 192 -4.66 17.34 -2.02
CA LYS A 192 -5.07 18.73 -2.24
C LYS A 192 -4.98 19.12 -3.72
N LYS A 193 -3.83 18.82 -4.35
CA LYS A 193 -3.55 19.23 -5.73
C LYS A 193 -4.42 18.54 -6.75
N TYR A 194 -4.78 17.28 -6.50
CA TYR A 194 -5.51 16.45 -7.47
C TYR A 194 -6.91 16.04 -6.97
N SER A 195 -7.47 16.78 -5.99
CA SER A 195 -8.82 16.56 -5.44
C SER A 195 -9.92 16.53 -6.50
N SER A 196 -9.81 17.38 -7.52
CA SER A 196 -10.79 17.45 -8.63
C SER A 196 -10.88 16.16 -9.45
N TYR A 197 -9.86 15.31 -9.39
CA TYR A 197 -9.87 14.02 -10.08
C TYR A 197 -10.55 12.90 -9.24
N GLY A 198 -10.87 13.15 -7.98
CA GLY A 198 -11.46 12.15 -7.08
C GLY A 198 -10.53 10.99 -6.73
N ILE A 199 -9.20 11.21 -6.82
CA ILE A 199 -8.20 10.18 -6.52
C ILE A 199 -8.10 9.91 -5.02
N LYS A 200 -7.65 8.70 -4.70
CA LYS A 200 -7.17 8.33 -3.37
C LYS A 200 -5.64 8.25 -3.38
N VAL A 201 -5.04 8.42 -2.22
CA VAL A 201 -3.59 8.34 -2.03
C VAL A 201 -3.29 7.30 -0.97
N GLY A 202 -2.29 6.47 -1.21
CA GLY A 202 -1.70 5.57 -0.24
C GLY A 202 -0.32 6.04 0.17
N PHE A 203 0.46 5.15 0.77
CA PHE A 203 1.84 5.41 1.14
C PHE A 203 2.64 4.10 1.11
N ALA A 204 3.79 4.12 0.44
CA ALA A 204 4.75 3.02 0.43
C ALA A 204 6.05 3.49 1.09
N ASP A 205 6.38 2.92 2.24
CA ASP A 205 7.58 3.30 2.97
C ASP A 205 8.69 2.24 2.81
N HIS A 206 9.92 2.71 2.64
CA HIS A 206 11.11 1.88 2.56
C HIS A 206 12.11 2.20 3.67
N ILE A 207 11.65 2.78 4.78
CA ILE A 207 12.49 3.07 5.94
C ILE A 207 13.03 1.78 6.55
N LYS A 208 14.17 1.86 7.22
CA LYS A 208 14.80 0.71 7.90
C LYS A 208 13.81 0.01 8.83
N GLY A 209 13.58 -1.27 8.57
CA GLY A 209 12.64 -2.09 9.32
C GLY A 209 13.04 -2.29 10.78
N GLY A 210 12.03 -2.34 11.68
CA GLY A 210 12.21 -2.57 13.11
C GLY A 210 12.75 -1.36 13.89
N THR A 211 12.84 -0.20 13.25
CA THR A 211 13.12 1.09 13.91
C THR A 211 11.82 1.76 14.31
N GLU A 212 11.87 2.68 15.29
CA GLU A 212 10.69 3.44 15.70
C GLU A 212 9.99 4.15 14.53
N PRO A 213 10.71 4.87 13.64
CA PRO A 213 10.07 5.50 12.48
C PRO A 213 9.33 4.53 11.57
N SER A 214 9.73 3.23 11.52
CA SER A 214 9.04 2.23 10.69
C SER A 214 7.60 1.93 11.15
N PHE A 215 7.23 2.37 12.35
CA PHE A 215 5.87 2.30 12.90
C PHE A 215 5.17 3.66 12.87
N ILE A 216 5.92 4.75 13.04
CA ILE A 216 5.37 6.11 13.15
C ILE A 216 5.00 6.68 11.77
N LEU A 217 5.89 6.58 10.77
CA LEU A 217 5.65 7.17 9.45
C LEU A 217 4.33 6.71 8.79
N PRO A 218 3.97 5.41 8.80
CA PRO A 218 2.68 4.97 8.29
C PRO A 218 1.47 5.60 9.00
N LEU A 219 1.54 5.81 10.32
CA LEU A 219 0.48 6.49 11.08
C LEU A 219 0.39 7.96 10.71
N MET A 220 1.53 8.64 10.52
CA MET A 220 1.56 10.01 10.02
C MET A 220 0.98 10.10 8.60
N ALA A 221 1.28 9.14 7.73
CA ALA A 221 0.71 9.08 6.38
C ALA A 221 -0.82 8.92 6.40
N LEU A 222 -1.37 8.10 7.32
CA LEU A 222 -2.81 8.02 7.55
C LEU A 222 -3.38 9.36 8.00
N SER A 223 -2.71 10.06 8.91
CA SER A 223 -3.12 11.40 9.36
C SER A 223 -3.09 12.43 8.22
N ALA A 224 -2.18 12.27 7.27
CA ALA A 224 -2.11 13.09 6.05
C ALA A 224 -3.17 12.70 5.00
N GLY A 225 -3.96 11.65 5.24
CA GLY A 225 -5.07 11.21 4.38
C GLY A 225 -4.82 9.96 3.54
N ALA A 226 -3.70 9.24 3.75
CA ALA A 226 -3.46 7.97 3.08
C ALA A 226 -4.53 6.94 3.46
N VAL A 227 -5.00 6.16 2.47
CA VAL A 227 -6.00 5.11 2.68
C VAL A 227 -5.43 3.70 2.49
N VAL A 228 -4.23 3.60 1.94
CA VAL A 228 -3.48 2.36 1.75
C VAL A 228 -2.08 2.55 2.30
N ILE A 229 -1.62 1.58 3.08
CA ILE A 229 -0.24 1.50 3.56
C ILE A 229 0.39 0.23 3.02
N GLU A 230 1.45 0.36 2.24
CA GLU A 230 2.28 -0.75 1.79
C GLU A 230 3.47 -0.92 2.73
N LYS A 231 3.69 -2.12 3.24
CA LYS A 231 4.72 -2.39 4.23
C LYS A 231 5.47 -3.68 3.96
N HIS A 232 6.78 -3.59 3.82
CA HIS A 232 7.68 -4.73 3.69
C HIS A 232 7.76 -5.55 4.98
N PHE A 233 7.82 -6.85 4.84
CA PHE A 233 8.03 -7.76 5.95
C PHE A 233 8.82 -8.99 5.51
N THR A 234 9.43 -9.67 6.48
CA THR A 234 10.25 -10.85 6.26
C THR A 234 10.02 -11.88 7.36
N THR A 235 10.49 -13.09 7.14
CA THR A 235 10.49 -14.15 8.15
C THR A 235 11.43 -13.81 9.31
N ASN A 236 12.65 -13.35 8.99
CA ASN A 236 13.67 -12.93 9.94
C ASN A 236 14.73 -12.07 9.23
N ARG A 237 14.89 -10.80 9.64
CA ARG A 237 15.92 -9.89 9.09
C ARG A 237 17.35 -10.41 9.20
N ASN A 238 17.65 -11.21 10.24
CA ASN A 238 18.99 -11.77 10.43
C ASN A 238 19.40 -12.74 9.30
N LEU A 239 18.43 -13.26 8.54
CA LEU A 239 18.72 -14.11 7.38
C LEU A 239 19.15 -13.29 6.15
N LYS A 240 19.09 -11.97 6.22
CA LYS A 240 19.53 -11.04 5.15
C LYS A 240 18.94 -11.42 3.78
N GLN A 241 17.66 -11.83 3.74
CA GLN A 241 16.93 -12.11 2.52
C GLN A 241 16.80 -10.82 1.68
N THR A 242 16.47 -10.95 0.40
CA THR A 242 16.26 -9.78 -0.47
C THR A 242 15.27 -8.80 0.20
N ASP A 243 15.57 -7.50 0.16
CA ASP A 243 14.77 -6.40 0.75
C ASP A 243 14.63 -6.40 2.29
N TYR A 244 15.44 -7.20 3.00
CA TYR A 244 15.35 -7.31 4.46
C TYR A 244 15.56 -5.99 5.20
N HIS A 245 16.30 -5.06 4.63
CA HIS A 245 16.65 -3.79 5.28
C HIS A 245 15.41 -2.96 5.66
N SER A 246 14.40 -2.93 4.79
CA SER A 246 13.14 -2.18 4.99
C SER A 246 12.01 -3.05 5.56
N SER A 247 12.29 -4.33 5.84
CA SER A 247 11.29 -5.30 6.23
C SER A 247 11.11 -5.39 7.74
N LEU A 248 9.88 -5.52 8.20
CA LEU A 248 9.54 -5.89 9.57
C LEU A 248 9.66 -7.40 9.75
N ASN A 249 10.19 -7.86 10.90
CA ASN A 249 10.12 -9.26 11.29
C ASN A 249 8.67 -9.70 11.54
N LYS A 250 8.39 -11.00 11.53
CA LYS A 250 7.07 -11.58 11.75
C LYS A 250 6.28 -10.96 12.91
N ASN A 251 6.89 -10.84 14.10
CA ASN A 251 6.21 -10.30 15.28
C ASN A 251 6.02 -8.78 15.20
N GLU A 252 6.98 -8.07 14.64
CA GLU A 252 6.91 -6.63 14.39
C GLU A 252 5.81 -6.31 13.38
N PHE A 253 5.68 -7.11 12.31
CA PHE A 253 4.62 -6.93 11.32
C PHE A 253 3.22 -7.18 11.92
N LYS A 254 3.09 -8.21 12.77
CA LYS A 254 1.84 -8.45 13.50
C LYS A 254 1.47 -7.29 14.44
N ASP A 255 2.46 -6.75 15.15
CA ASP A 255 2.28 -5.59 16.02
C ASP A 255 1.94 -4.32 15.21
N PHE A 256 2.61 -4.13 14.07
CA PHE A 256 2.33 -3.06 13.13
C PHE A 256 0.85 -3.07 12.68
N ILE A 257 0.32 -4.20 12.21
CA ILE A 257 -1.10 -4.33 11.83
C ILE A 257 -2.03 -3.96 12.99
N LYS A 258 -1.72 -4.42 14.20
CA LYS A 258 -2.52 -4.08 15.39
C LYS A 258 -2.49 -2.57 15.68
N LYS A 259 -1.32 -1.92 15.56
CA LYS A 259 -1.18 -0.48 15.76
C LYS A 259 -1.97 0.30 14.71
N ILE A 260 -1.84 -0.04 13.43
CA ILE A 260 -2.61 0.59 12.36
C ILE A 260 -4.11 0.49 12.65
N ASN A 261 -4.62 -0.70 12.93
CA ASN A 261 -6.04 -0.91 13.21
C ASN A 261 -6.52 -0.18 14.47
N ARG A 262 -5.67 -0.08 15.49
CA ARG A 262 -6.01 0.62 16.73
C ARG A 262 -6.06 2.14 16.55
N PHE A 263 -5.06 2.70 15.87
CA PHE A 263 -4.91 4.15 15.77
C PHE A 263 -5.67 4.76 14.59
N SER A 264 -6.05 3.98 13.58
CA SER A 264 -6.85 4.47 12.46
C SER A 264 -8.21 5.04 12.89
N PHE A 265 -8.78 4.56 13.99
CA PHE A 265 -10.02 5.13 14.56
C PHE A 265 -9.90 6.61 14.93
N LEU A 266 -8.68 7.12 15.19
CA LEU A 266 -8.46 8.53 15.49
C LEU A 266 -8.72 9.47 14.30
N HIS A 267 -8.78 8.91 13.09
CA HIS A 267 -9.07 9.67 11.86
C HIS A 267 -10.57 9.70 11.52
N LYS A 268 -11.41 9.03 12.33
CA LYS A 268 -12.85 9.04 12.11
C LYS A 268 -13.38 10.46 12.30
N PRO A 269 -14.16 10.99 11.36
CA PRO A 269 -14.75 12.32 11.50
C PRO A 269 -15.62 12.41 12.77
N ILE A 270 -15.45 13.48 13.52
CA ILE A 270 -16.32 13.80 14.66
C ILE A 270 -17.49 14.60 14.11
N THR A 271 -18.67 13.98 14.05
CA THR A 271 -19.90 14.62 13.60
C THR A 271 -20.76 15.14 14.77
N GLU A 272 -20.55 14.59 15.95
CA GLU A 272 -21.27 14.94 17.18
C GLU A 272 -20.30 14.89 18.37
N LEU A 273 -20.72 15.50 19.48
CA LEU A 273 -19.96 15.43 20.73
C LEU A 273 -19.78 13.97 21.16
N SER A 274 -18.54 13.59 21.42
CA SER A 274 -18.25 12.30 22.04
C SER A 274 -18.94 12.19 23.41
N LYS A 275 -19.18 10.96 23.88
CA LYS A 275 -19.74 10.75 25.24
C LYS A 275 -18.92 11.44 26.34
N TRP A 276 -17.59 11.55 26.13
CA TRP A 276 -16.69 12.22 27.07
C TRP A 276 -16.87 13.73 27.07
N GLU A 277 -16.98 14.35 25.91
CA GLU A 277 -17.23 15.78 25.76
C GLU A 277 -18.65 16.14 26.22
N PHE A 278 -19.64 15.27 25.98
CA PHE A 278 -20.98 15.44 26.47
C PHE A 278 -21.01 15.44 28.01
N GLN A 279 -20.28 14.51 28.66
CA GLN A 279 -20.14 14.47 30.12
C GLN A 279 -19.45 15.74 30.64
N TYR A 280 -18.35 16.16 30.03
CA TYR A 280 -17.68 17.42 30.39
C TYR A 280 -18.62 18.62 30.23
N ARG A 281 -19.34 18.72 29.12
CA ARG A 281 -20.30 19.78 28.88
C ARG A 281 -21.37 19.82 29.95
N LYS A 282 -21.89 18.65 30.33
CA LYS A 282 -22.94 18.56 31.38
C LYS A 282 -22.45 19.01 32.75
N MET A 283 -21.19 18.71 33.10
CA MET A 283 -20.65 19.02 34.43
C MET A 283 -20.06 20.43 34.53
N PHE A 284 -19.43 20.91 33.49
CA PHE A 284 -18.54 22.09 33.58
C PHE A 284 -18.92 23.24 32.66
N LYS A 285 -19.56 22.99 31.52
CA LYS A 285 -19.87 24.07 30.58
C LYS A 285 -21.03 24.88 31.10
N LYS A 286 -20.77 26.11 31.57
CA LYS A 286 -21.76 27.07 31.99
C LYS A 286 -22.69 27.42 30.83
N SER A 287 -24.00 27.29 30.99
CA SER A 287 -24.96 27.89 30.06
C SER A 287 -24.73 29.40 30.05
N PRO A 288 -24.76 30.09 28.89
CA PRO A 288 -24.82 31.56 28.92
C PRO A 288 -25.99 31.96 29.80
N SER A 289 -25.72 32.67 30.89
CA SER A 289 -26.79 33.20 31.71
C SER A 289 -27.60 34.14 30.83
N ILE A 290 -28.93 34.04 30.88
CA ILE A 290 -29.87 34.91 30.13
C ILE A 290 -29.58 36.41 30.36
N ASN A 291 -28.86 36.73 31.41
CA ASN A 291 -28.48 38.11 31.81
C ASN A 291 -27.30 38.71 31.00
N THR A 292 -26.58 37.94 30.16
CA THR A 292 -25.53 38.50 29.33
C THR A 292 -26.02 39.04 27.98
N PHE A 293 -27.30 38.83 27.65
CA PHE A 293 -27.93 39.35 26.44
C PHE A 293 -28.90 40.50 26.66
N LYS A 294 -28.96 41.04 27.90
CA LYS A 294 -29.64 42.31 28.16
C LYS A 294 -28.58 43.42 28.33
N LYS A 295 -28.05 43.89 27.22
CA LYS A 295 -27.51 45.24 27.06
C LYS A 295 -27.85 45.71 25.67
#